data_b17020ec451daa5d8beca96377cd58a8
#
_entry.id   b17020ec451daa5d8beca96377cd58a8
#
_cell.length_a   1.000
_cell.length_b   1.000
_cell.length_c   1.000
_cell.angle_alpha   90.00
_cell.angle_beta   90.00
_cell.angle_gamma   90.00
#
_symmetry.space_group_name_H-M   'P 1'
#
loop_
_entity.id
_entity.type
_entity.pdbx_description
1 polymer ?
#
loop_
_entity_poly.entity_id
_entity_poly.type
_entity_poly.pdbx_seq_one_letter_code
_entity_poly.pdbx_strand_id
1 'polypeptide(L)'
;MKVFLTGASSGIGEALARHYAAQGATLGLFARREAELARIASALAPASIATYPGDVRDAAALARAGADFIARFGVPDVVVANAGISRGVLTGEAIDLPVFKDVFDTNVQGMVQTFQPFVAAMVEARRGTLVGVASVAGFRGLPGSGAYSASKAAATTYLESLRVELAGSGVAVVTICPGFIATPMTARNPYWMPFLLAPDKAARLVARAIDRRRRFYVLPWQMAWVGRLLKLLPRPLYDFAFRRAGRKPRQSA
;
A
#
# COMPACT_ATOMS: atom_id res chain seq x y z
N MET A 1 15.06 14.15 5.17
CA MET A 1 14.21 12.97 5.40
C MET A 1 14.58 11.88 4.41
N LYS A 2 14.60 10.62 4.83
CA LYS A 2 14.97 9.45 4.01
C LYS A 2 13.76 8.53 3.92
N VAL A 3 13.30 8.22 2.72
CA VAL A 3 12.07 7.46 2.48
C VAL A 3 12.36 6.27 1.57
N PHE A 4 12.03 5.07 2.00
CA PHE A 4 12.02 3.88 1.16
C PHE A 4 10.58 3.53 0.80
N LEU A 5 10.27 3.34 -0.48
CA LEU A 5 8.90 3.22 -0.99
C LEU A 5 8.77 2.08 -1.99
N THR A 6 7.90 1.11 -1.72
CA THR A 6 7.57 0.06 -2.67
C THR A 6 6.33 0.40 -3.51
N GLY A 7 6.23 -0.16 -4.72
CA GLY A 7 5.18 0.18 -5.68
C GLY A 7 5.30 1.61 -6.22
N ALA A 8 6.53 2.12 -6.30
CA ALA A 8 6.83 3.50 -6.66
C ALA A 8 6.54 3.88 -8.12
N SER A 9 6.35 2.89 -9.00
CA SER A 9 6.29 3.12 -10.46
C SER A 9 4.94 3.63 -10.98
N SER A 10 3.92 3.84 -10.16
CA SER A 10 2.62 4.41 -10.57
C SER A 10 1.72 4.79 -9.39
N GLY A 11 0.67 5.53 -9.69
CA GLY A 11 -0.45 5.80 -8.77
C GLY A 11 -0.04 6.49 -7.49
N ILE A 12 -0.45 5.96 -6.33
CA ILE A 12 -0.15 6.55 -5.02
C ILE A 12 1.36 6.57 -4.76
N GLY A 13 2.08 5.50 -5.13
CA GLY A 13 3.53 5.40 -4.93
C GLY A 13 4.29 6.47 -5.70
N GLU A 14 4.00 6.63 -7.00
CA GLU A 14 4.62 7.69 -7.81
C GLU A 14 4.27 9.08 -7.28
N ALA A 15 3.03 9.32 -6.87
CA ALA A 15 2.62 10.61 -6.31
C ALA A 15 3.29 10.91 -4.96
N LEU A 16 3.53 9.89 -4.12
CA LEU A 16 4.31 10.03 -2.88
C LEU A 16 5.79 10.31 -3.18
N ALA A 17 6.38 9.63 -4.17
CA ALA A 17 7.75 9.90 -4.59
C ALA A 17 7.93 11.36 -5.02
N ARG A 18 7.01 11.88 -5.85
CA ARG A 18 7.01 13.30 -6.24
C ARG A 18 6.86 14.24 -5.04
N HIS A 19 5.92 13.92 -4.15
CA HIS A 19 5.66 14.75 -2.98
C HIS A 19 6.90 14.86 -2.07
N TYR A 20 7.57 13.75 -1.79
CA TYR A 20 8.75 13.74 -0.94
C TYR A 20 9.99 14.31 -1.64
N ALA A 21 10.15 14.08 -2.95
CA ALA A 21 11.23 14.71 -3.73
C ALA A 21 11.12 16.23 -3.70
N ALA A 22 9.92 16.80 -3.84
CA ALA A 22 9.67 18.24 -3.75
C ALA A 22 9.99 18.83 -2.36
N GLN A 23 10.10 17.98 -1.33
CA GLN A 23 10.53 18.37 0.02
C GLN A 23 12.01 18.12 0.29
N GLY A 24 12.80 17.77 -0.74
CA GLY A 24 14.23 17.49 -0.61
C GLY A 24 14.55 16.16 0.10
N ALA A 25 13.62 15.19 0.09
CA ALA A 25 13.88 13.89 0.68
C ALA A 25 14.81 13.04 -0.18
N THR A 26 15.63 12.20 0.47
CA THR A 26 16.34 11.10 -0.17
C THR A 26 15.40 9.92 -0.34
N LEU A 27 15.32 9.35 -1.56
CA LEU A 27 14.34 8.32 -1.90
C LEU A 27 14.98 7.01 -2.32
N GLY A 28 14.47 5.90 -1.79
CA GLY A 28 14.65 4.55 -2.32
C GLY A 28 13.35 4.11 -2.98
N LEU A 29 13.35 3.95 -4.30
CA LEU A 29 12.17 3.60 -5.07
C LEU A 29 12.25 2.15 -5.54
N PHE A 30 11.38 1.28 -5.02
CA PHE A 30 11.33 -0.13 -5.35
C PHE A 30 10.08 -0.46 -6.17
N ALA A 31 10.24 -1.06 -7.35
CA ALA A 31 9.14 -1.57 -8.18
C ALA A 31 9.67 -2.50 -9.28
N ARG A 32 8.77 -3.29 -9.89
CA ARG A 32 9.11 -4.24 -10.96
C ARG A 32 9.51 -3.60 -12.29
N ARG A 33 8.94 -2.43 -12.59
CA ARG A 33 9.11 -1.75 -13.89
C ARG A 33 10.30 -0.81 -13.85
N GLU A 34 11.45 -1.31 -14.27
CA GLU A 34 12.71 -0.59 -14.26
C GLU A 34 12.66 0.71 -15.09
N ALA A 35 12.15 0.64 -16.31
CA ALA A 35 12.01 1.82 -17.17
C ALA A 35 11.16 2.93 -16.52
N GLU A 36 10.08 2.57 -15.81
CA GLU A 36 9.25 3.53 -15.10
C GLU A 36 9.97 4.14 -13.88
N LEU A 37 10.75 3.34 -13.16
CA LEU A 37 11.58 3.86 -12.07
C LEU A 37 12.61 4.86 -12.58
N ALA A 38 13.29 4.54 -13.70
CA ALA A 38 14.26 5.43 -14.34
C ALA A 38 13.59 6.73 -14.81
N ARG A 39 12.43 6.63 -15.46
CA ARG A 39 11.63 7.80 -15.88
C ARG A 39 11.29 8.71 -14.70
N ILE A 40 10.82 8.12 -13.60
CA ILE A 40 10.43 8.88 -12.40
C ILE A 40 11.66 9.51 -11.76
N ALA A 41 12.76 8.78 -11.61
CA ALA A 41 13.99 9.30 -11.04
C ALA A 41 14.54 10.50 -11.84
N SER A 42 14.55 10.40 -13.18
CA SER A 42 14.96 11.49 -14.07
C SER A 42 14.03 12.71 -13.95
N ALA A 43 12.73 12.50 -13.87
CA ALA A 43 11.75 13.58 -13.74
C ALA A 43 11.78 14.30 -12.37
N LEU A 44 12.38 13.68 -11.36
CA LEU A 44 12.49 14.22 -10.01
C LEU A 44 13.88 14.79 -9.69
N ALA A 45 14.80 14.83 -10.67
CA ALA A 45 16.11 15.46 -10.50
C ALA A 45 15.94 16.96 -10.14
N PRO A 46 16.78 17.52 -9.24
CA PRO A 46 18.02 16.96 -8.68
C PRO A 46 17.86 16.17 -7.36
N ALA A 47 16.70 15.63 -7.06
CA ALA A 47 16.49 14.88 -5.82
C ALA A 47 17.46 13.68 -5.70
N SER A 48 17.88 13.34 -4.48
CA SER A 48 18.72 12.18 -4.21
C SER A 48 17.86 10.90 -4.26
N ILE A 49 17.98 10.11 -5.34
CA ILE A 49 17.14 8.95 -5.60
C ILE A 49 18.00 7.73 -5.92
N ALA A 50 17.70 6.60 -5.26
CA ALA A 50 18.15 5.27 -5.66
C ALA A 50 16.94 4.46 -6.16
N THR A 51 17.09 3.79 -7.29
CA THR A 51 16.07 2.91 -7.86
C THR A 51 16.46 1.45 -7.65
N TYR A 52 15.49 0.64 -7.29
CA TYR A 52 15.65 -0.78 -7.01
C TYR A 52 14.61 -1.58 -7.81
N PRO A 53 14.95 -2.03 -9.03
CA PRO A 53 14.08 -2.91 -9.79
C PRO A 53 13.93 -4.26 -9.08
N GLY A 54 12.67 -4.69 -8.83
CA GLY A 54 12.40 -5.95 -8.15
C GLY A 54 10.92 -6.18 -7.86
N ASP A 55 10.59 -7.43 -7.52
CA ASP A 55 9.26 -7.82 -7.08
C ASP A 55 9.23 -7.89 -5.55
N VAL A 56 8.20 -7.34 -4.91
CA VAL A 56 8.03 -7.40 -3.45
C VAL A 56 7.79 -8.83 -2.93
N ARG A 57 7.53 -9.79 -3.82
CA ARG A 57 7.44 -11.21 -3.51
C ARG A 57 8.82 -11.89 -3.39
N ASP A 58 9.88 -11.23 -3.85
CA ASP A 58 11.27 -11.67 -3.69
C ASP A 58 11.89 -11.03 -2.45
N ALA A 59 11.91 -11.79 -1.36
CA ALA A 59 12.48 -11.35 -0.08
C ALA A 59 13.98 -11.00 -0.21
N ALA A 60 14.73 -11.75 -1.02
CA ALA A 60 16.16 -11.51 -1.21
C ALA A 60 16.43 -10.21 -1.97
N ALA A 61 15.58 -9.85 -2.96
CA ALA A 61 15.68 -8.57 -3.66
C ALA A 61 15.40 -7.39 -2.70
N LEU A 62 14.38 -7.51 -1.84
CA LEU A 62 14.09 -6.48 -0.83
C LEU A 62 15.19 -6.38 0.23
N ALA A 63 15.76 -7.51 0.68
CA ALA A 63 16.87 -7.50 1.62
C ALA A 63 18.11 -6.79 1.03
N ARG A 64 18.47 -7.09 -0.22
CA ARG A 64 19.58 -6.38 -0.92
C ARG A 64 19.30 -4.89 -1.08
N ALA A 65 18.09 -4.52 -1.51
CA ALA A 65 17.69 -3.13 -1.68
C ALA A 65 17.71 -2.36 -0.35
N GLY A 66 17.25 -2.99 0.73
CA GLY A 66 17.26 -2.39 2.07
C GLY A 66 18.67 -2.21 2.61
N ALA A 67 19.53 -3.20 2.45
CA ALA A 67 20.94 -3.12 2.87
C ALA A 67 21.70 -2.03 2.08
N ASP A 68 21.54 -1.96 0.76
CA ASP A 68 22.14 -0.89 -0.07
C ASP A 68 21.62 0.50 0.35
N PHE A 69 20.30 0.63 0.55
CA PHE A 69 19.73 1.90 0.99
C PHE A 69 20.31 2.37 2.33
N ILE A 70 20.41 1.46 3.30
CA ILE A 70 20.98 1.78 4.62
C ILE A 70 22.47 2.13 4.51
N ALA A 71 23.25 1.39 3.73
CA ALA A 71 24.67 1.63 3.52
C ALA A 71 24.93 3.00 2.87
N ARG A 72 24.13 3.38 1.88
CA ARG A 72 24.31 4.64 1.13
C ARG A 72 23.77 5.86 1.87
N PHE A 73 22.65 5.73 2.52
CA PHE A 73 21.90 6.87 3.06
C PHE A 73 21.68 6.80 4.57
N GLY A 74 21.93 5.66 5.18
CA GLY A 74 21.62 5.38 6.60
C GLY A 74 20.19 4.97 6.83
N VAL A 75 19.82 4.74 8.08
CA VAL A 75 18.49 4.27 8.49
C VAL A 75 17.39 5.20 7.96
N PRO A 76 16.34 4.66 7.27
CA PRO A 76 15.26 5.47 6.76
C PRO A 76 14.41 6.09 7.88
N ASP A 77 13.88 7.26 7.63
CA ASP A 77 12.89 7.91 8.49
C ASP A 77 11.49 7.35 8.25
N VAL A 78 11.21 6.93 7.01
CA VAL A 78 9.91 6.37 6.60
C VAL A 78 10.12 5.20 5.65
N VAL A 79 9.45 4.08 5.91
CA VAL A 79 9.35 2.94 4.99
C VAL A 79 7.89 2.75 4.61
N VAL A 80 7.58 2.83 3.31
CA VAL A 80 6.20 2.74 2.81
C VAL A 80 6.00 1.44 2.01
N ALA A 81 5.28 0.49 2.59
CA ALA A 81 4.80 -0.70 1.91
C ALA A 81 3.50 -0.36 1.15
N ASN A 82 3.66 0.14 -0.08
CA ASN A 82 2.55 0.56 -0.93
C ASN A 82 2.30 -0.40 -2.10
N ALA A 83 3.25 -1.23 -2.47
CA ALA A 83 3.06 -2.21 -3.54
C ALA A 83 1.81 -3.07 -3.29
N GLY A 84 1.00 -3.24 -4.33
CA GLY A 84 -0.22 -4.03 -4.23
C GLY A 84 -0.88 -4.21 -5.58
N ILE A 85 -1.66 -5.27 -5.69
CA ILE A 85 -2.47 -5.59 -6.86
C ILE A 85 -3.92 -5.84 -6.47
N SER A 86 -4.84 -5.62 -7.40
CA SER A 86 -6.26 -5.89 -7.22
C SER A 86 -6.81 -6.53 -8.50
N ARG A 87 -7.28 -7.76 -8.38
CA ARG A 87 -7.83 -8.55 -9.47
C ARG A 87 -9.15 -9.19 -9.05
N GLY A 88 -10.07 -9.35 -10.00
CA GLY A 88 -11.31 -10.08 -9.77
C GLY A 88 -11.02 -11.58 -9.64
N VAL A 89 -11.68 -12.26 -8.70
CA VAL A 89 -11.60 -13.70 -8.50
C VAL A 89 -12.95 -14.27 -8.12
N LEU A 90 -13.22 -15.49 -8.59
CA LEU A 90 -14.37 -16.29 -8.19
C LEU A 90 -13.89 -17.64 -7.67
N THR A 91 -14.31 -18.01 -6.47
CA THR A 91 -13.86 -19.25 -5.80
C THR A 91 -14.21 -20.52 -6.57
N GLY A 92 -15.33 -20.52 -7.32
CA GLY A 92 -15.74 -21.67 -8.16
C GLY A 92 -14.89 -21.86 -9.43
N GLU A 93 -13.97 -20.96 -9.72
CA GLU A 93 -13.15 -20.98 -10.93
C GLU A 93 -11.71 -21.40 -10.59
N ALA A 94 -11.31 -22.60 -10.98
CA ALA A 94 -9.97 -23.13 -10.67
C ALA A 94 -8.85 -22.25 -11.23
N ILE A 95 -9.07 -21.61 -12.38
CA ILE A 95 -8.12 -20.67 -13.02
C ILE A 95 -7.83 -19.42 -12.17
N ASP A 96 -8.70 -19.07 -11.21
CA ASP A 96 -8.53 -17.92 -10.34
C ASP A 96 -7.69 -18.24 -9.08
N LEU A 97 -7.39 -19.51 -8.78
CA LEU A 97 -6.57 -19.88 -7.61
C LEU A 97 -5.16 -19.29 -7.65
N PRO A 98 -4.40 -19.34 -8.77
CA PRO A 98 -3.11 -18.65 -8.86
C PRO A 98 -3.25 -17.14 -8.68
N VAL A 99 -4.31 -16.53 -9.20
CA VAL A 99 -4.58 -15.09 -9.05
C VAL A 99 -4.85 -14.73 -7.60
N PHE A 100 -5.58 -15.58 -6.88
CA PHE A 100 -5.82 -15.42 -5.44
C PHE A 100 -4.49 -15.42 -4.68
N LYS A 101 -3.63 -16.40 -4.95
CA LYS A 101 -2.29 -16.50 -4.36
C LYS A 101 -1.44 -15.27 -4.64
N ASP A 102 -1.37 -14.83 -5.90
CA ASP A 102 -0.62 -13.64 -6.32
C ASP A 102 -1.04 -12.38 -5.52
N VAL A 103 -2.35 -12.23 -5.27
CA VAL A 103 -2.87 -11.09 -4.51
C VAL A 103 -2.38 -11.14 -3.06
N PHE A 104 -2.37 -12.31 -2.42
CA PHE A 104 -1.89 -12.47 -1.05
C PHE A 104 -0.37 -12.30 -0.96
N ASP A 105 0.38 -12.92 -1.85
CA ASP A 105 1.85 -12.83 -1.89
C ASP A 105 2.28 -11.37 -2.06
N THR A 106 1.59 -10.61 -2.91
CA THR A 106 1.93 -9.21 -3.15
C THR A 106 1.46 -8.30 -2.01
N ASN A 107 0.18 -8.40 -1.61
CA ASN A 107 -0.45 -7.40 -0.74
C ASN A 107 -0.17 -7.64 0.76
N VAL A 108 0.12 -8.89 1.14
CA VAL A 108 0.35 -9.28 2.54
C VAL A 108 1.82 -9.63 2.75
N GLN A 109 2.30 -10.70 2.12
CA GLN A 109 3.67 -11.14 2.30
C GLN A 109 4.67 -10.09 1.81
N GLY A 110 4.41 -9.45 0.65
CA GLY A 110 5.23 -8.36 0.12
C GLY A 110 5.30 -7.15 1.06
N MET A 111 4.24 -6.88 1.83
CA MET A 111 4.26 -5.83 2.87
C MET A 111 5.20 -6.21 4.02
N VAL A 112 5.11 -7.43 4.54
CA VAL A 112 6.00 -7.95 5.59
C VAL A 112 7.46 -7.88 5.13
N GLN A 113 7.74 -8.39 3.91
CA GLN A 113 9.07 -8.40 3.30
C GLN A 113 9.60 -6.98 3.05
N THR A 114 8.73 -6.00 2.79
CA THR A 114 9.13 -4.59 2.65
C THR A 114 9.66 -4.01 3.97
N PHE A 115 9.09 -4.38 5.11
CA PHE A 115 9.51 -3.86 6.42
C PHE A 115 10.72 -4.58 7.00
N GLN A 116 10.82 -5.89 6.77
CA GLN A 116 11.79 -6.78 7.41
C GLN A 116 13.24 -6.26 7.35
N PRO A 117 13.77 -5.74 6.23
CA PRO A 117 15.16 -5.27 6.17
C PRO A 117 15.46 -4.03 7.03
N PHE A 118 14.43 -3.30 7.46
CA PHE A 118 14.59 -2.00 8.12
C PHE A 118 14.26 -2.00 9.61
N VAL A 119 13.41 -2.93 10.06
CA VAL A 119 12.86 -2.92 11.42
C VAL A 119 13.95 -2.91 12.47
N ALA A 120 14.94 -3.81 12.40
CA ALA A 120 16.01 -3.91 13.38
C ALA A 120 16.82 -2.61 13.52
N ALA A 121 17.24 -2.04 12.38
CA ALA A 121 18.00 -0.79 12.36
C ALA A 121 17.18 0.42 12.85
N MET A 122 15.88 0.45 12.56
CA MET A 122 14.98 1.50 13.04
C MET A 122 14.74 1.41 14.56
N VAL A 123 14.60 0.18 15.09
CA VAL A 123 14.47 -0.08 16.54
C VAL A 123 15.74 0.32 17.27
N GLU A 124 16.91 -0.07 16.78
CA GLU A 124 18.21 0.34 17.31
C GLU A 124 18.38 1.87 17.31
N ALA A 125 18.03 2.52 16.22
CA ALA A 125 18.05 3.98 16.09
C ALA A 125 16.94 4.68 16.91
N ARG A 126 16.00 3.94 17.51
CA ARG A 126 14.84 4.42 18.28
C ARG A 126 14.01 5.47 17.55
N ARG A 127 13.91 5.37 16.23
CA ARG A 127 13.17 6.32 15.39
C ARG A 127 12.72 5.71 14.08
N GLY A 128 11.68 6.31 13.50
CA GLY A 128 11.17 6.01 12.17
C GLY A 128 9.68 5.71 12.15
N THR A 129 9.17 5.54 10.94
CA THR A 129 7.75 5.23 10.70
C THR A 129 7.62 4.15 9.63
N LEU A 130 6.98 3.04 9.96
CA LEU A 130 6.55 2.00 9.04
C LEU A 130 5.12 2.31 8.58
N VAL A 131 4.89 2.35 7.27
CA VAL A 131 3.61 2.74 6.68
C VAL A 131 3.10 1.63 5.80
N GLY A 132 1.96 1.02 6.15
CA GLY A 132 1.30 0.03 5.30
C GLY A 132 0.08 0.60 4.59
N VAL A 133 0.02 0.41 3.26
CA VAL A 133 -1.14 0.82 2.47
C VAL A 133 -2.13 -0.34 2.36
N ALA A 134 -3.16 -0.30 3.20
CA ALA A 134 -4.31 -1.20 3.18
C ALA A 134 -5.37 -0.72 2.16
N SER A 135 -6.67 -0.74 2.52
CA SER A 135 -7.78 -0.19 1.72
C SER A 135 -9.07 -0.22 2.54
N VAL A 136 -10.02 0.64 2.21
CA VAL A 136 -11.42 0.53 2.70
C VAL A 136 -12.10 -0.77 2.25
N ALA A 137 -11.62 -1.38 1.15
CA ALA A 137 -12.10 -2.69 0.69
C ALA A 137 -11.76 -3.83 1.66
N GLY A 138 -10.86 -3.62 2.62
CA GLY A 138 -10.58 -4.56 3.71
C GLY A 138 -11.61 -4.50 4.85
N PHE A 139 -12.55 -3.57 4.87
CA PHE A 139 -13.53 -3.46 5.95
C PHE A 139 -14.67 -4.48 5.83
N ARG A 140 -15.03 -4.85 4.62
CA ARG A 140 -16.03 -5.91 4.29
C ARG A 140 -15.61 -6.64 3.02
N GLY A 141 -16.04 -7.91 2.90
CA GLY A 141 -15.83 -8.68 1.66
C GLY A 141 -16.70 -8.13 0.53
N LEU A 142 -16.08 -7.79 -0.60
CA LEU A 142 -16.79 -7.27 -1.78
C LEU A 142 -16.95 -8.39 -2.83
N PRO A 143 -18.15 -8.59 -3.42
CA PRO A 143 -18.38 -9.62 -4.43
C PRO A 143 -17.39 -9.51 -5.62
N GLY A 144 -16.80 -10.64 -6.04
CA GLY A 144 -15.80 -10.68 -7.11
C GLY A 144 -14.43 -10.09 -6.73
N SER A 145 -14.26 -9.60 -5.50
CA SER A 145 -13.00 -9.05 -5.00
C SER A 145 -12.52 -9.75 -3.72
N GLY A 146 -12.89 -11.03 -3.53
CA GLY A 146 -12.64 -11.76 -2.30
C GLY A 146 -11.15 -11.78 -1.90
N ALA A 147 -10.24 -12.12 -2.84
CA ALA A 147 -8.81 -12.11 -2.58
C ALA A 147 -8.31 -10.72 -2.16
N TYR A 148 -8.73 -9.67 -2.87
CA TYR A 148 -8.31 -8.31 -2.55
C TYR A 148 -8.82 -7.85 -1.20
N SER A 149 -10.13 -8.02 -0.93
CA SER A 149 -10.73 -7.64 0.34
C SER A 149 -10.09 -8.38 1.51
N ALA A 150 -9.91 -9.69 1.38
CA ALA A 150 -9.27 -10.51 2.41
C ALA A 150 -7.80 -10.11 2.62
N SER A 151 -7.03 -9.86 1.54
CA SER A 151 -5.64 -9.41 1.67
C SER A 151 -5.51 -8.05 2.36
N LYS A 152 -6.43 -7.11 2.10
CA LYS A 152 -6.41 -5.79 2.74
C LYS A 152 -6.90 -5.81 4.19
N ALA A 153 -7.80 -6.74 4.54
CA ALA A 153 -8.15 -7.03 5.92
C ALA A 153 -6.96 -7.62 6.68
N ALA A 154 -6.30 -8.64 6.11
CA ALA A 154 -5.09 -9.25 6.67
C ALA A 154 -3.96 -8.21 6.87
N ALA A 155 -3.70 -7.35 5.88
CA ALA A 155 -2.73 -6.27 5.99
C ALA A 155 -3.06 -5.31 7.14
N THR A 156 -4.35 -4.96 7.34
CA THR A 156 -4.76 -4.09 8.44
C THR A 156 -4.51 -4.74 9.79
N THR A 157 -4.86 -6.01 9.96
CA THR A 157 -4.64 -6.76 11.20
C THR A 157 -3.15 -6.96 11.48
N TYR A 158 -2.35 -7.29 10.46
CA TYR A 158 -0.89 -7.37 10.58
C TYR A 158 -0.27 -6.06 11.07
N LEU A 159 -0.65 -4.93 10.49
CA LEU A 159 -0.15 -3.61 10.89
C LEU A 159 -0.56 -3.24 12.32
N GLU A 160 -1.71 -3.69 12.77
CA GLU A 160 -2.15 -3.52 14.16
C GLU A 160 -1.27 -4.32 15.12
N SER A 161 -0.98 -5.60 14.82
CA SER A 161 -0.06 -6.44 15.58
C SER A 161 1.34 -5.81 15.64
N LEU A 162 1.91 -5.46 14.47
CA LEU A 162 3.23 -4.83 14.37
C LEU A 162 3.31 -3.53 15.18
N ARG A 163 2.24 -2.75 15.23
CA ARG A 163 2.18 -1.52 16.02
C ARG A 163 2.27 -1.80 17.53
N VAL A 164 1.67 -2.88 18.00
CA VAL A 164 1.73 -3.30 19.40
C VAL A 164 3.11 -3.89 19.71
N GLU A 165 3.66 -4.72 18.84
CA GLU A 165 4.99 -5.32 18.95
C GLU A 165 6.10 -4.25 19.07
N LEU A 166 5.99 -3.16 18.31
CA LEU A 166 6.96 -2.07 18.30
C LEU A 166 6.67 -0.96 19.34
N ALA A 167 5.69 -1.17 20.23
CA ALA A 167 5.38 -0.18 21.26
C ALA A 167 6.60 0.06 22.18
N GLY A 168 6.95 1.33 22.41
CA GLY A 168 8.12 1.72 23.20
C GLY A 168 9.46 1.69 22.47
N SER A 169 9.55 1.13 21.25
CA SER A 169 10.80 1.07 20.48
C SER A 169 11.22 2.41 19.87
N GLY A 170 10.34 3.41 19.83
CA GLY A 170 10.54 4.68 19.10
C GLY A 170 10.08 4.62 17.64
N VAL A 171 9.72 3.44 17.11
CA VAL A 171 9.23 3.23 15.74
C VAL A 171 7.70 3.31 15.73
N ALA A 172 7.15 4.17 14.89
CA ALA A 172 5.71 4.28 14.69
C ALA A 172 5.23 3.35 13.56
N VAL A 173 4.00 2.83 13.67
CA VAL A 173 3.34 2.09 12.59
C VAL A 173 2.06 2.83 12.19
N VAL A 174 1.92 3.12 10.90
CA VAL A 174 0.81 3.87 10.32
C VAL A 174 0.07 3.00 9.30
N THR A 175 -1.22 2.77 9.53
CA THR A 175 -2.09 2.07 8.59
C THR A 175 -2.85 3.10 7.74
N ILE A 176 -2.64 3.07 6.43
CA ILE A 176 -3.36 3.92 5.48
C ILE A 176 -4.42 3.09 4.76
N CYS A 177 -5.67 3.54 4.79
CA CYS A 177 -6.81 2.89 4.13
C CYS A 177 -7.39 3.83 3.06
N PRO A 178 -6.87 3.82 1.81
CA PRO A 178 -7.47 4.60 0.74
C PRO A 178 -8.84 4.05 0.34
N GLY A 179 -9.76 4.97 -0.01
CA GLY A 179 -10.89 4.66 -0.85
C GLY A 179 -10.50 4.63 -2.33
N PHE A 180 -11.29 5.27 -3.18
CA PHE A 180 -10.98 5.33 -4.61
C PHE A 180 -10.00 6.46 -4.94
N ILE A 181 -8.88 6.08 -5.54
CA ILE A 181 -7.86 7.02 -6.04
C ILE A 181 -7.73 6.79 -7.55
N ALA A 182 -7.70 7.86 -8.33
CA ALA A 182 -7.56 7.81 -9.79
C ALA A 182 -6.18 7.30 -10.20
N THR A 183 -6.05 5.99 -10.39
CA THR A 183 -4.80 5.28 -10.70
C THR A 183 -5.03 4.26 -11.79
N PRO A 184 -3.98 3.73 -12.44
CA PRO A 184 -4.13 2.63 -13.41
C PRO A 184 -4.87 1.41 -12.84
N MET A 185 -4.78 1.18 -11.51
CA MET A 185 -5.51 0.09 -10.85
C MET A 185 -7.02 0.31 -10.85
N THR A 186 -7.48 1.54 -10.61
CA THR A 186 -8.90 1.89 -10.52
C THR A 186 -9.52 2.23 -11.87
N ALA A 187 -8.72 2.63 -12.86
CA ALA A 187 -9.18 2.94 -14.22
C ALA A 187 -9.90 1.75 -14.91
N ARG A 188 -9.63 0.52 -14.44
CA ARG A 188 -10.25 -0.70 -14.97
C ARG A 188 -11.56 -1.09 -14.25
N ASN A 189 -12.01 -0.31 -13.27
CA ASN A 189 -13.24 -0.61 -12.54
C ASN A 189 -14.46 -0.16 -13.36
N PRO A 190 -15.43 -1.05 -13.66
CA PRO A 190 -16.61 -0.70 -14.46
C PRO A 190 -17.77 -0.13 -13.62
N TYR A 191 -17.55 0.12 -12.34
CA TYR A 191 -18.57 0.57 -11.40
C TYR A 191 -18.30 1.97 -10.86
N TRP A 192 -19.33 2.61 -10.34
CA TRP A 192 -19.25 3.92 -9.73
C TRP A 192 -18.29 3.94 -8.53
N MET A 193 -17.44 4.97 -8.49
CA MET A 193 -16.40 5.17 -7.48
C MET A 193 -16.65 6.48 -6.72
N PRO A 194 -17.41 6.45 -5.62
CA PRO A 194 -17.71 7.66 -4.87
C PRO A 194 -16.45 8.27 -4.25
N PHE A 195 -16.41 9.59 -4.21
CA PHE A 195 -15.32 10.36 -3.60
C PHE A 195 -13.95 10.05 -4.19
N LEU A 196 -13.87 9.83 -5.51
CA LEU A 196 -12.62 9.59 -6.22
C LEU A 196 -11.64 10.75 -6.00
N LEU A 197 -10.43 10.43 -5.53
CA LEU A 197 -9.37 11.41 -5.30
C LEU A 197 -8.31 11.35 -6.41
N ALA A 198 -7.78 12.52 -6.77
CA ALA A 198 -6.56 12.60 -7.57
C ALA A 198 -5.34 12.05 -6.77
N PRO A 199 -4.38 11.38 -7.43
CA PRO A 199 -3.21 10.80 -6.77
C PRO A 199 -2.39 11.80 -5.96
N ASP A 200 -2.16 13.01 -6.46
CA ASP A 200 -1.39 14.05 -5.76
C ASP A 200 -2.11 14.54 -4.50
N LYS A 201 -3.45 14.64 -4.53
CA LYS A 201 -4.24 14.98 -3.32
C LYS A 201 -4.14 13.84 -2.30
N ALA A 202 -4.21 12.60 -2.76
CA ALA A 202 -4.06 11.44 -1.89
C ALA A 202 -2.65 11.41 -1.27
N ALA A 203 -1.59 11.63 -2.04
CA ALA A 203 -0.20 11.69 -1.55
C ALA A 203 -0.02 12.74 -0.45
N ARG A 204 -0.54 13.96 -0.66
CA ARG A 204 -0.47 15.01 0.38
C ARG A 204 -1.20 14.62 1.67
N LEU A 205 -2.35 13.96 1.57
CA LEU A 205 -3.10 13.50 2.75
C LEU A 205 -2.37 12.36 3.48
N VAL A 206 -1.79 11.43 2.72
CA VAL A 206 -1.01 10.31 3.26
C VAL A 206 0.25 10.84 3.96
N ALA A 207 1.03 11.73 3.31
CA ALA A 207 2.21 12.33 3.91
C ALA A 207 1.88 13.04 5.23
N ARG A 208 0.84 13.87 5.28
CA ARG A 208 0.37 14.50 6.53
C ARG A 208 -0.01 13.50 7.61
N ALA A 209 -0.58 12.35 7.24
CA ALA A 209 -0.91 11.31 8.21
C ALA A 209 0.35 10.62 8.75
N ILE A 210 1.37 10.44 7.91
CA ILE A 210 2.70 9.91 8.26
C ILE A 210 3.41 10.89 9.21
N ASP A 211 3.51 12.16 8.86
CA ASP A 211 4.15 13.21 9.67
C ASP A 211 3.53 13.30 11.07
N ARG A 212 2.22 13.12 11.16
CA ARG A 212 1.48 13.11 12.43
C ARG A 212 1.46 11.74 13.11
N ARG A 213 2.14 10.74 12.57
CA ARG A 213 2.17 9.34 13.06
C ARG A 213 0.77 8.79 13.39
N ARG A 214 -0.21 9.07 12.50
CA ARG A 214 -1.59 8.61 12.71
C ARG A 214 -1.66 7.10 12.62
N ARG A 215 -1.98 6.44 13.72
CA ARG A 215 -2.05 4.97 13.83
C ARG A 215 -2.91 4.32 12.75
N PHE A 216 -4.04 4.96 12.43
CA PHE A 216 -4.99 4.51 11.43
C PHE A 216 -5.60 5.70 10.70
N TYR A 217 -5.53 5.72 9.37
CA TYR A 217 -6.02 6.85 8.58
C TYR A 217 -6.75 6.39 7.32
N VAL A 218 -8.01 6.81 7.19
CA VAL A 218 -8.85 6.56 6.00
C VAL A 218 -8.95 7.83 5.18
N LEU A 219 -8.76 7.71 3.87
CA LEU A 219 -8.89 8.83 2.94
C LEU A 219 -9.74 8.46 1.71
N PRO A 220 -10.60 9.39 1.25
CA PRO A 220 -10.99 10.62 1.94
C PRO A 220 -11.83 10.33 3.18
N TRP A 221 -12.02 11.34 4.04
CA TRP A 221 -12.71 11.18 5.33
C TRP A 221 -14.14 10.61 5.21
N GLN A 222 -14.82 10.92 4.09
CA GLN A 222 -16.15 10.37 3.81
C GLN A 222 -16.13 8.83 3.76
N MET A 223 -15.07 8.26 3.22
CA MET A 223 -14.91 6.80 3.15
C MET A 223 -14.70 6.16 4.54
N ALA A 224 -14.28 6.94 5.54
CA ALA A 224 -14.23 6.45 6.92
C ALA A 224 -15.65 6.19 7.47
N TRP A 225 -16.60 7.07 7.17
CA TRP A 225 -18.00 6.86 7.56
C TRP A 225 -18.65 5.74 6.77
N VAL A 226 -18.44 5.69 5.43
CA VAL A 226 -18.93 4.59 4.60
C VAL A 226 -18.41 3.25 5.13
N GLY A 227 -17.13 3.16 5.43
CA GLY A 227 -16.51 1.94 5.95
C GLY A 227 -17.05 1.53 7.32
N ARG A 228 -17.27 2.49 8.24
CA ARG A 228 -17.89 2.22 9.54
C ARG A 228 -19.33 1.73 9.39
N LEU A 229 -20.12 2.40 8.56
CA LEU A 229 -21.51 2.00 8.30
C LEU A 229 -21.58 0.57 7.71
N LEU A 230 -20.74 0.28 6.71
CA LEU A 230 -20.66 -1.05 6.13
C LEU A 230 -20.27 -2.12 7.17
N LYS A 231 -19.35 -1.78 8.09
CA LYS A 231 -18.90 -2.70 9.14
C LYS A 231 -20.01 -3.01 10.16
N LEU A 232 -20.84 -2.03 10.47
CA LEU A 232 -21.96 -2.14 11.40
C LEU A 232 -23.23 -2.77 10.77
N LEU A 233 -23.32 -2.77 9.43
CA LEU A 233 -24.50 -3.27 8.73
C LEU A 233 -24.68 -4.78 9.03
N PRO A 234 -25.85 -5.24 9.54
CA PRO A 234 -26.14 -6.64 9.75
C PRO A 234 -25.93 -7.47 8.47
N ARG A 235 -25.42 -8.70 8.62
CA ARG A 235 -25.09 -9.56 7.46
C ARG A 235 -26.24 -9.73 6.46
N PRO A 236 -27.49 -10.02 6.88
CA PRO A 236 -28.59 -10.18 5.92
C PRO A 236 -28.86 -8.92 5.08
N LEU A 237 -28.75 -7.72 5.69
CA LEU A 237 -28.93 -6.45 4.99
C LEU A 237 -27.77 -6.18 4.04
N TYR A 238 -26.55 -6.51 4.45
CA TYR A 238 -25.36 -6.41 3.58
C TYR A 238 -25.50 -7.33 2.36
N ASP A 239 -25.87 -8.59 2.56
CA ASP A 239 -26.03 -9.59 1.50
C ASP A 239 -27.13 -9.15 0.52
N PHE A 240 -28.27 -8.65 1.04
CA PHE A 240 -29.34 -8.11 0.20
C PHE A 240 -28.87 -6.93 -0.64
N ALA A 241 -28.15 -5.96 -0.05
CA ALA A 241 -27.67 -4.76 -0.73
C ALA A 241 -26.60 -5.07 -1.79
N PHE A 242 -25.72 -6.05 -1.52
CA PHE A 242 -24.56 -6.33 -2.37
C PHE A 242 -24.72 -7.53 -3.32
N ARG A 243 -25.78 -8.33 -3.22
CA ARG A 243 -26.00 -9.50 -4.10
C ARG A 243 -25.98 -9.16 -5.61
N ARG A 244 -26.36 -7.92 -5.97
CA ARG A 244 -26.38 -7.41 -7.35
C ARG A 244 -25.26 -6.37 -7.60
N ALA A 245 -24.33 -6.18 -6.68
CA ALA A 245 -23.23 -5.23 -6.88
C ALA A 245 -22.34 -5.64 -8.05
N GLY A 246 -21.84 -4.63 -8.76
CA GLY A 246 -20.90 -4.84 -9.85
C GLY A 246 -19.66 -5.60 -9.37
N ARG A 247 -19.25 -6.61 -10.13
CA ARG A 247 -18.07 -7.42 -9.83
C ARG A 247 -16.85 -6.84 -10.52
N LYS A 248 -15.70 -6.98 -9.88
CA LYS A 248 -14.43 -6.60 -10.49
C LYS A 248 -14.13 -7.53 -11.67
N PRO A 249 -13.62 -6.99 -12.81
CA PRO A 249 -13.23 -7.82 -13.95
C PRO A 249 -12.20 -8.86 -13.54
N ARG A 250 -12.41 -10.10 -13.95
CA ARG A 250 -11.41 -11.17 -13.90
C ARG A 250 -10.36 -10.90 -14.97
N GLN A 251 -9.13 -11.33 -14.76
CA GLN A 251 -8.19 -11.41 -15.87
C GLN A 251 -8.64 -12.61 -16.71
N SER A 252 -9.20 -12.34 -17.90
CA SER A 252 -9.23 -13.36 -18.95
C SER A 252 -7.80 -13.80 -19.22
N ALA A 253 -7.62 -15.11 -19.28
CA ALA A 253 -6.36 -15.73 -19.65
C ALA A 253 -5.84 -15.18 -20.97
#